data_b1f8e362f60ce34f14c96b78b9585ec2
#
_entry.id   b1f8e362f60ce34f14c96b78b9585ec2
#
_cell.length_a   1.000
_cell.length_b   1.000
_cell.length_c   1.000
_cell.angle_alpha   90.00
_cell.angle_beta   90.00
_cell.angle_gamma   90.00
#
_symmetry.space_group_name_H-M   'P 1'
#
loop_
_entity.id
_entity.type
_entity.pdbx_description
1 polymer ?
#
loop_
_entity_poly.entity_id
_entity_poly.type
_entity_poly.pdbx_seq_one_letter_code
_entity_poly.pdbx_strand_id
1 'polypeptide(L)'
;MNRTEAREKATALVAQMTIEEAASQLLHSSPAIPRLGIPAYDWWSEALHGVARAGTATCYPQAIGLGATFDRELLQKIAGSIALEARAKYNAYSRLGDRTRYKGVTMWLSLIHISEPTRPRLIS
;
A
#
# COMPACT_ATOMS: atom_id res chain seq x y z
N MET A 1 -17.64 -3.01 6.69
CA MET A 1 -17.37 -1.55 6.88
C MET A 1 -17.23 -0.93 5.50
N ASN A 2 -18.08 0.01 5.17
CA ASN A 2 -18.00 0.74 3.91
C ASN A 2 -17.01 1.94 4.06
N ARG A 3 -16.80 2.67 2.95
CA ARG A 3 -15.80 3.75 2.91
C ARG A 3 -16.19 4.96 3.77
N THR A 4 -17.48 5.23 3.91
CA THR A 4 -18.02 6.33 4.72
C THR A 4 -17.82 6.03 6.20
N GLU A 5 -18.24 4.85 6.66
CA GLU A 5 -18.04 4.38 8.02
C GLU A 5 -16.56 4.35 8.44
N ALA A 6 -15.68 3.94 7.51
CA ALA A 6 -14.26 3.94 7.76
C ALA A 6 -13.71 5.37 7.97
N ARG A 7 -14.19 6.32 7.17
CA ARG A 7 -13.79 7.72 7.26
C ARG A 7 -14.28 8.38 8.56
N GLU A 8 -15.52 8.12 8.94
CA GLU A 8 -16.09 8.62 10.20
C GLU A 8 -15.31 8.12 11.41
N LYS A 9 -15.00 6.81 11.45
CA LYS A 9 -14.17 6.23 12.51
C LYS A 9 -12.77 6.83 12.55
N ALA A 10 -12.13 7.01 11.39
CA ALA A 10 -10.81 7.62 11.29
C ALA A 10 -10.85 9.06 11.80
N THR A 11 -11.86 9.86 11.42
CA THR A 11 -12.03 11.23 11.88
C THR A 11 -12.19 11.29 13.41
N ALA A 12 -13.00 10.39 13.98
CA ALA A 12 -13.21 10.32 15.42
C ALA A 12 -11.94 9.93 16.19
N LEU A 13 -11.09 9.06 15.62
CA LEU A 13 -9.80 8.70 16.21
C LEU A 13 -8.80 9.86 16.12
N VAL A 14 -8.70 10.49 14.96
CA VAL A 14 -7.79 11.64 14.76
C VAL A 14 -8.13 12.80 15.69
N ALA A 15 -9.41 13.06 15.94
CA ALA A 15 -9.84 14.10 16.88
C ALA A 15 -9.40 13.85 18.34
N GLN A 16 -9.00 12.63 18.68
CA GLN A 16 -8.51 12.26 20.02
C GLN A 16 -6.97 12.22 20.09
N MET A 17 -6.27 12.36 18.96
CA MET A 17 -4.81 12.35 18.91
C MET A 17 -4.23 13.68 19.38
N THR A 18 -3.03 13.62 19.98
CA THR A 18 -2.20 14.81 20.11
C THR A 18 -1.59 15.15 18.76
N ILE A 19 -1.03 16.36 18.63
CA ILE A 19 -0.36 16.78 17.38
C ILE A 19 0.83 15.86 17.07
N GLU A 20 1.59 15.45 18.08
CA GLU A 20 2.73 14.55 17.93
C GLU A 20 2.29 13.16 17.49
N GLU A 21 1.22 12.63 18.06
CA GLU A 21 0.64 11.35 17.66
C GLU A 21 0.15 11.41 16.21
N ALA A 22 -0.60 12.44 15.84
CA ALA A 22 -1.08 12.62 14.48
C ALA A 22 0.07 12.77 13.48
N ALA A 23 1.10 13.54 13.81
CA ALA A 23 2.30 13.70 12.99
C ALA A 23 3.05 12.36 12.82
N SER A 24 3.13 11.54 13.86
CA SER A 24 3.79 10.24 13.80
C SER A 24 3.12 9.26 12.84
N GLN A 25 1.79 9.38 12.63
CA GLN A 25 1.03 8.53 11.70
C GLN A 25 1.30 8.87 10.22
N LEU A 26 1.97 9.97 9.92
CA LEU A 26 2.38 10.34 8.55
C LEU A 26 3.63 9.58 8.08
N LEU A 27 4.35 8.94 8.98
CA LEU A 27 5.49 8.09 8.64
C LEU A 27 5.02 6.75 8.06
N HIS A 28 5.77 6.19 7.11
CA HIS A 28 5.41 4.87 6.56
C HIS A 28 5.43 3.76 7.63
N SER A 29 6.29 3.88 8.65
CA SER A 29 6.32 3.05 9.85
C SER A 29 5.56 3.73 10.98
N SER A 30 4.24 3.78 10.85
CA SER A 30 3.36 4.41 11.85
C SER A 30 3.44 3.68 13.18
N PRO A 31 3.82 4.34 14.28
CA PRO A 31 3.90 3.71 15.59
C PRO A 31 2.51 3.38 16.13
N ALA A 32 2.45 2.46 17.10
CA ALA A 32 1.22 2.18 17.83
C ALA A 32 0.80 3.39 18.69
N ILE A 33 -0.51 3.56 18.82
CA ILE A 33 -1.12 4.46 19.83
C ILE A 33 -2.01 3.61 20.75
N PRO A 34 -1.44 2.96 21.77
CA PRO A 34 -2.15 1.97 22.59
C PRO A 34 -3.41 2.53 23.26
N ARG A 35 -3.38 3.78 23.72
CA ARG A 35 -4.55 4.42 24.37
C ARG A 35 -5.76 4.56 23.45
N LEU A 36 -5.55 4.57 22.13
CA LEU A 36 -6.60 4.62 21.11
C LEU A 36 -6.86 3.27 20.43
N GLY A 37 -6.17 2.20 20.89
CA GLY A 37 -6.27 0.88 20.29
C GLY A 37 -5.72 0.78 18.87
N ILE A 38 -4.86 1.72 18.47
CA ILE A 38 -4.23 1.75 17.14
C ILE A 38 -2.95 0.94 17.20
N PRO A 39 -2.83 -0.17 16.45
CA PRO A 39 -1.61 -0.95 16.38
C PRO A 39 -0.56 -0.24 15.51
N ALA A 40 0.72 -0.57 15.70
CA ALA A 40 1.76 -0.20 14.76
C ALA A 40 1.47 -0.78 13.37
N TYR A 41 1.78 -0.02 12.33
CA TYR A 41 1.56 -0.44 10.97
C TYR A 41 2.60 0.20 10.03
N ASP A 42 3.35 -0.64 9.33
CA ASP A 42 4.20 -0.16 8.24
C ASP A 42 3.39 -0.27 6.94
N TRP A 43 2.98 0.89 6.40
CA TRP A 43 2.13 0.92 5.21
C TRP A 43 2.91 0.91 3.89
N TRP A 44 4.24 0.80 3.93
CA TRP A 44 5.05 0.68 2.73
C TRP A 44 4.97 -0.73 2.16
N SER A 45 4.20 -0.90 1.11
CA SER A 45 4.09 -2.15 0.34
C SER A 45 4.16 -1.85 -1.15
N GLU A 46 4.70 -2.77 -1.92
CA GLU A 46 4.94 -2.60 -3.35
C GLU A 46 4.25 -3.71 -4.14
N ALA A 47 3.62 -3.35 -5.27
CA ALA A 47 2.94 -4.29 -6.13
C ALA A 47 2.90 -3.84 -7.60
N LEU A 48 3.99 -3.29 -8.13
CA LEU A 48 4.04 -2.72 -9.47
C LEU A 48 3.71 -3.76 -10.56
N HIS A 49 4.23 -4.97 -10.43
CA HIS A 49 3.98 -6.08 -11.36
C HIS A 49 3.80 -7.41 -10.61
N GLY A 50 3.13 -7.37 -9.49
CA GLY A 50 2.92 -8.44 -8.52
C GLY A 50 3.36 -8.00 -7.14
N VAL A 51 2.85 -8.67 -6.10
CA VAL A 51 3.21 -8.35 -4.70
C VAL A 51 4.70 -8.54 -4.49
N ALA A 52 5.40 -7.48 -4.10
CA ALA A 52 6.84 -7.50 -3.92
C ALA A 52 7.24 -7.66 -2.46
N ARG A 53 8.38 -8.31 -2.24
CA ARG A 53 9.11 -8.40 -0.96
C ARG A 53 8.33 -9.01 0.22
N ALA A 54 7.22 -9.67 -0.05
CA ALA A 54 6.39 -10.35 0.95
C ALA A 54 6.37 -11.88 0.72
N GLY A 55 7.54 -12.49 0.57
CA GLY A 55 7.69 -13.90 0.20
C GLY A 55 7.39 -14.15 -1.28
N THR A 56 7.07 -15.40 -1.64
CA THR A 56 6.74 -15.78 -3.02
C THR A 56 5.40 -15.20 -3.45
N ALA A 57 5.34 -14.64 -4.66
CA ALA A 57 4.15 -14.07 -5.26
C ALA A 57 4.19 -14.25 -6.79
N THR A 58 3.03 -14.12 -7.43
CA THR A 58 2.95 -14.13 -8.88
C THR A 58 3.62 -12.88 -9.45
N CYS A 59 4.55 -13.09 -10.39
CA CYS A 59 5.24 -12.00 -11.08
C CYS A 59 4.63 -11.80 -12.46
N TYR A 60 4.23 -10.57 -12.75
CA TYR A 60 3.69 -10.15 -14.03
C TYR A 60 4.72 -9.33 -14.81
N PRO A 61 4.53 -9.10 -16.11
CA PRO A 61 5.34 -8.14 -16.85
C PRO A 61 5.29 -6.75 -16.21
N GLN A 62 6.33 -5.96 -16.41
CA GLN A 62 6.36 -4.58 -15.89
C GLN A 62 5.23 -3.73 -16.50
N ALA A 63 4.86 -2.65 -15.82
CA ALA A 63 3.75 -1.78 -16.21
C ALA A 63 3.86 -1.26 -17.64
N ILE A 64 5.06 -0.96 -18.13
CA ILE A 64 5.30 -0.54 -19.52
C ILE A 64 4.93 -1.64 -20.53
N GLY A 65 5.29 -2.90 -20.23
CA GLY A 65 4.94 -4.05 -21.07
C GLY A 65 3.43 -4.33 -21.03
N LEU A 66 2.83 -4.27 -19.86
CA LEU A 66 1.38 -4.42 -19.70
C LEU A 66 0.62 -3.31 -20.43
N GLY A 67 1.07 -2.06 -20.31
CA GLY A 67 0.49 -0.92 -21.02
C GLY A 67 0.58 -1.05 -22.53
N ALA A 68 1.67 -1.62 -23.05
CA ALA A 68 1.88 -1.84 -24.49
C ALA A 68 0.92 -2.89 -25.10
N THR A 69 0.20 -3.65 -24.29
CA THR A 69 -0.84 -4.57 -24.79
C THR A 69 -2.09 -3.83 -25.27
N PHE A 70 -2.33 -2.61 -24.81
CA PHE A 70 -3.56 -1.83 -25.02
C PHE A 70 -4.84 -2.59 -24.65
N ASP A 71 -4.72 -3.66 -23.84
CA ASP A 71 -5.83 -4.49 -23.37
C ASP A 71 -6.24 -4.10 -21.94
N ARG A 72 -7.26 -3.27 -21.87
CA ARG A 72 -7.79 -2.75 -20.60
C ARG A 72 -8.37 -3.85 -19.71
N GLU A 73 -9.04 -4.83 -20.31
CA GLU A 73 -9.68 -5.93 -19.57
C GLU A 73 -8.63 -6.85 -18.97
N LEU A 74 -7.57 -7.16 -19.71
CA LEU A 74 -6.44 -7.92 -19.21
C LEU A 74 -5.78 -7.21 -18.02
N LEU A 75 -5.53 -5.91 -18.13
CA LEU A 75 -4.95 -5.12 -17.05
C LEU A 75 -5.83 -5.16 -15.79
N GLN A 76 -7.14 -5.06 -15.93
CA GLN A 76 -8.07 -5.13 -14.80
C GLN A 76 -8.05 -6.51 -14.14
N LYS A 77 -7.99 -7.59 -14.91
CA LYS A 77 -7.87 -8.97 -14.38
C LYS A 77 -6.56 -9.16 -13.61
N ILE A 78 -5.45 -8.69 -14.16
CA ILE A 78 -4.12 -8.75 -13.52
C ILE A 78 -4.14 -7.96 -12.21
N ALA A 79 -4.63 -6.72 -12.21
CA ALA A 79 -4.75 -5.90 -11.02
C ALA A 79 -5.62 -6.56 -9.93
N GLY A 80 -6.73 -7.19 -10.34
CA GLY A 80 -7.59 -7.97 -9.45
C GLY A 80 -6.86 -9.15 -8.80
N SER A 81 -6.07 -9.88 -9.59
CA SER A 81 -5.26 -11.00 -9.09
C SER A 81 -4.19 -10.53 -8.09
N ILE A 82 -3.47 -9.46 -8.40
CA ILE A 82 -2.48 -8.85 -7.51
C ILE A 82 -3.14 -8.40 -6.20
N ALA A 83 -4.29 -7.74 -6.27
CA ALA A 83 -5.02 -7.27 -5.10
C ALA A 83 -5.50 -8.42 -4.21
N LEU A 84 -5.97 -9.52 -4.80
CA LEU A 84 -6.38 -10.72 -4.08
C LEU A 84 -5.20 -11.37 -3.36
N GLU A 85 -4.06 -11.52 -4.04
CA GLU A 85 -2.85 -12.09 -3.47
C GLU A 85 -2.30 -11.22 -2.33
N ALA A 86 -2.28 -9.90 -2.51
CA ALA A 86 -1.90 -8.95 -1.47
C ALA A 86 -2.79 -9.07 -0.23
N ARG A 87 -4.10 -9.18 -0.44
CA ARG A 87 -5.06 -9.33 0.65
C ARG A 87 -4.89 -10.65 1.39
N ALA A 88 -4.65 -11.74 0.68
CA ALA A 88 -4.41 -13.05 1.28
C ALA A 88 -3.16 -13.04 2.16
N LYS A 89 -2.06 -12.46 1.66
CA LYS A 89 -0.81 -12.30 2.40
C LYS A 89 -0.98 -11.41 3.64
N TYR A 90 -1.63 -10.26 3.49
CA TYR A 90 -1.94 -9.38 4.61
C TYR A 90 -2.73 -10.10 5.70
N ASN A 91 -3.74 -10.88 5.33
CA ASN A 91 -4.55 -11.62 6.29
C ASN A 91 -3.71 -12.69 7.02
N ALA A 92 -2.83 -13.39 6.30
CA ALA A 92 -1.95 -14.38 6.89
C ALA A 92 -0.97 -13.76 7.89
N TYR A 93 -0.26 -12.69 7.50
CA TYR A 93 0.67 -11.99 8.37
C TYR A 93 -0.02 -11.32 9.56
N SER A 94 -1.19 -10.71 9.35
CA SER A 94 -1.95 -10.06 10.42
C SER A 94 -2.43 -11.05 11.50
N ARG A 95 -2.74 -12.31 11.15
CA ARG A 95 -3.05 -13.36 12.11
C ARG A 95 -1.87 -13.72 13.00
N LEU A 96 -0.65 -13.54 12.49
CA LEU A 96 0.59 -13.75 13.24
C LEU A 96 1.04 -12.49 14.00
N GLY A 97 0.26 -11.40 13.94
CA GLY A 97 0.62 -10.10 14.52
C GLY A 97 1.69 -9.33 13.75
N ASP A 98 2.12 -9.84 12.58
CA ASP A 98 3.16 -9.22 11.77
C ASP A 98 2.58 -8.16 10.84
N ARG A 99 2.90 -6.91 11.14
CA ARG A 99 2.47 -5.70 10.40
C ARG A 99 3.65 -4.87 9.92
N THR A 100 4.78 -5.52 9.72
CA THR A 100 6.01 -4.89 9.26
C THR A 100 5.95 -4.56 7.77
N ARG A 101 6.99 -3.90 7.27
CA ARG A 101 7.12 -3.46 5.88
C ARG A 101 6.83 -4.58 4.87
N TYR A 102 6.17 -4.24 3.77
CA TYR A 102 5.76 -5.10 2.66
C TYR A 102 4.63 -6.09 2.98
N LYS A 103 4.06 -6.06 4.18
CA LYS A 103 2.99 -6.97 4.61
C LYS A 103 1.63 -6.28 4.73
N GLY A 104 1.55 -5.04 4.29
CA GLY A 104 0.34 -4.23 4.25
C GLY A 104 -0.45 -4.38 2.96
N VAL A 105 -1.48 -3.55 2.82
CA VAL A 105 -2.33 -3.43 1.62
C VAL A 105 -2.35 -2.03 1.03
N THR A 106 -1.53 -1.13 1.53
CA THR A 106 -1.29 0.19 0.94
C THR A 106 -0.17 0.04 -0.07
N MET A 107 -0.54 -0.08 -1.34
CA MET A 107 0.43 -0.35 -2.40
C MET A 107 1.02 0.94 -2.93
N TRP A 108 2.32 1.09 -2.78
CA TRP A 108 3.10 2.09 -3.47
C TRP A 108 3.47 1.55 -4.84
N LEU A 109 2.89 2.15 -5.84
CA LEU A 109 3.31 1.95 -7.22
C LEU A 109 4.36 3.01 -7.49
N SER A 110 5.60 2.58 -7.73
CA SER A 110 6.70 3.50 -7.93
C SER A 110 6.38 4.48 -9.05
N LEU A 111 6.33 5.76 -8.74
CA LEU A 111 6.20 6.85 -9.72
C LEU A 111 7.42 6.91 -10.66
N ILE A 112 8.51 6.24 -10.34
CA ILE A 112 9.69 6.11 -11.16
C ILE A 112 9.33 5.64 -12.57
N HIS A 113 8.41 4.69 -12.70
CA HIS A 113 8.01 4.14 -13.99
C HIS A 113 6.97 4.99 -14.75
N ILE A 114 6.36 5.97 -14.10
CA ILE A 114 5.33 6.84 -14.68
C ILE A 114 5.82 8.27 -14.85
N SER A 115 6.59 8.78 -13.91
CA SER A 115 6.96 10.20 -13.85
C SER A 115 8.43 10.51 -14.16
N GLU A 116 9.34 9.56 -14.05
CA GLU A 116 10.76 9.83 -14.33
C GLU A 116 11.06 10.17 -15.79
N PRO A 117 10.41 9.60 -16.80
CA PRO A 117 10.59 10.04 -18.17
C PRO A 117 10.17 11.49 -18.43
N THR A 118 9.31 12.04 -17.57
CA THR A 118 8.78 13.40 -17.70
C THR A 118 9.38 14.39 -16.72
N ARG A 119 10.20 13.95 -15.77
CA ARG A 119 10.94 14.85 -14.90
C ARG A 119 12.01 15.56 -15.74
N PRO A 120 12.04 16.91 -15.77
CA PRO A 120 13.17 17.62 -16.32
C PRO A 120 14.41 17.13 -15.57
N ARG A 121 15.36 16.56 -16.27
CA ARG A 121 16.69 16.35 -15.69
C ARG A 121 17.21 17.73 -15.33
N LEU A 122 17.24 18.03 -14.04
CA LEU A 122 18.06 19.12 -13.54
C LEU A 122 19.50 18.69 -13.79
N ILE A 123 20.03 19.12 -14.92
CA ILE A 123 21.45 19.01 -15.22
C ILE A 123 22.09 20.08 -14.33
N SER A 124 22.74 19.63 -13.27
CA SER A 124 23.71 20.43 -12.52
C SER A 124 24.97 20.57 -13.31
#